data_42db6d100814d264b58416a4bc466479
#
_entry.id   42db6d100814d264b58416a4bc466479
#
_cell.length_a   1.000
_cell.length_b   1.000
_cell.length_c   1.000
_cell.angle_alpha   90.00
_cell.angle_beta   90.00
_cell.angle_gamma   90.00
#
_symmetry.space_group_name_H-M   'P 1'
#
loop_
_entity.id
_entity.type
_entity.pdbx_description
1 polymer ?
#
loop_
_entity_poly.entity_id
_entity_poly.type
_entity_poly.pdbx_seq_one_letter_code
_entity_poly.pdbx_strand_id
1 'polypeptide(L)'
;MVQGANWVKGLKGTPDIGPAAEKGKATYAGPEIAGKKLGIIGLGAIGVKVANAAVGLDMEVWGYDPYLSVDGALKLDRSVKHVTELDEIFANCDYITIHVPLNADTKNTISAEAIEKMKDGVRVINLARGELVDTKAMAKALESGKVAACVSDFASDEILEQENAITLPHLGASTPESEDNCAKMAVYEITEYLEKGTIRNSVNFPNLKVPYEGGYRICMIHKNIPNMIASITSAVRCNIENMGNRSKGDYAYTIIDTAEAPTEANLDELRAIEGMISVRTI
;
A
#
# COMPACT_ATOMS: atom_id res chain seq x y z
N MET A 1 -15.48 9.80 20.08
CA MET A 1 -15.43 11.23 19.69
C MET A 1 -16.67 11.64 18.88
N VAL A 2 -16.97 11.03 17.71
CA VAL A 2 -18.15 11.41 16.88
C VAL A 2 -19.46 11.24 17.63
N GLN A 3 -19.67 10.10 18.29
CA GLN A 3 -20.87 9.85 19.11
C GLN A 3 -21.00 10.87 20.26
N GLY A 4 -19.90 11.15 20.95
CA GLY A 4 -19.88 12.17 22.02
C GLY A 4 -20.17 13.57 21.50
N ALA A 5 -19.63 13.95 20.34
CA ALA A 5 -19.93 15.23 19.69
C ALA A 5 -21.42 15.35 19.29
N ASN A 6 -22.02 14.29 18.76
CA ASN A 6 -23.43 14.26 18.43
C ASN A 6 -24.32 14.33 19.67
N TRP A 7 -23.94 13.62 20.74
CA TRP A 7 -24.62 13.71 22.01
C TRP A 7 -24.60 15.13 22.59
N VAL A 8 -23.45 15.81 22.61
CA VAL A 8 -23.34 17.21 23.08
C VAL A 8 -24.22 18.15 22.24
N LYS A 9 -24.28 17.96 20.90
CA LYS A 9 -25.21 18.73 20.05
C LYS A 9 -26.66 18.53 20.44
N GLY A 10 -27.03 17.33 20.89
CA GLY A 10 -28.38 16.98 21.38
C GLY A 10 -28.76 17.69 22.69
N LEU A 11 -27.78 18.25 23.42
CA LEU A 11 -28.08 19.04 24.64
C LEU A 11 -28.55 20.47 24.35
N LYS A 12 -28.64 20.87 23.08
CA LYS A 12 -29.14 22.19 22.70
C LYS A 12 -30.54 22.43 23.25
N GLY A 13 -30.71 23.55 24.00
CA GLY A 13 -31.98 23.91 24.63
C GLY A 13 -32.23 23.29 26.01
N THR A 14 -31.28 22.48 26.53
CA THR A 14 -31.35 21.99 27.91
C THR A 14 -30.91 23.10 28.87
N PRO A 15 -31.58 23.32 30.00
CA PRO A 15 -31.08 24.16 31.07
C PRO A 15 -29.71 23.62 31.54
N ASP A 16 -28.77 24.51 31.82
CA ASP A 16 -27.42 24.13 32.35
C ASP A 16 -26.63 23.15 31.47
N ILE A 17 -26.51 23.45 30.17
CA ILE A 17 -25.78 22.63 29.16
C ILE A 17 -24.38 22.19 29.67
N GLY A 18 -23.62 23.12 30.30
CA GLY A 18 -22.28 22.82 30.80
C GLY A 18 -22.26 21.70 31.86
N PRO A 19 -23.01 21.82 32.97
CA PRO A 19 -23.17 20.75 33.95
C PRO A 19 -23.72 19.44 33.36
N ALA A 20 -24.66 19.49 32.44
CA ALA A 20 -25.21 18.31 31.77
C ALA A 20 -24.13 17.57 30.95
N ALA A 21 -23.33 18.32 30.19
CA ALA A 21 -22.20 17.77 29.44
C ALA A 21 -21.13 17.14 30.34
N GLU A 22 -20.77 17.80 31.43
CA GLU A 22 -19.83 17.27 32.41
C GLU A 22 -20.31 15.96 33.06
N LYS A 23 -21.59 15.90 33.44
CA LYS A 23 -22.20 14.71 34.07
C LYS A 23 -22.21 13.50 33.12
N GLY A 24 -22.44 13.71 31.83
CA GLY A 24 -22.56 12.64 30.84
C GLY A 24 -21.25 12.23 30.15
N LYS A 25 -20.16 12.98 30.31
CA LYS A 25 -18.91 12.75 29.57
C LYS A 25 -18.29 11.37 29.81
N ALA A 26 -18.50 10.78 30.99
CA ALA A 26 -17.92 9.48 31.35
C ALA A 26 -18.37 8.34 30.43
N THR A 27 -19.56 8.45 29.81
CA THR A 27 -20.06 7.47 28.84
C THR A 27 -19.20 7.39 27.59
N TYR A 28 -18.47 8.47 27.29
CA TYR A 28 -17.63 8.58 26.08
C TYR A 28 -16.14 8.53 26.40
N ALA A 29 -15.78 8.19 27.65
CA ALA A 29 -14.38 7.98 28.02
C ALA A 29 -13.82 6.74 27.32
N GLY A 30 -12.64 6.87 26.73
CA GLY A 30 -11.90 5.78 26.09
C GLY A 30 -10.51 5.61 26.69
N PRO A 31 -9.81 4.53 26.36
CA PRO A 31 -8.42 4.36 26.75
C PRO A 31 -7.51 5.34 26.00
N GLU A 32 -6.41 5.72 26.66
CA GLU A 32 -5.32 6.43 26.00
C GLU A 32 -4.63 5.53 24.98
N ILE A 33 -4.06 6.13 23.92
CA ILE A 33 -3.27 5.41 22.91
C ILE A 33 -1.78 5.40 23.25
N ALA A 34 -1.30 6.37 24.03
CA ALA A 34 0.09 6.43 24.47
C ALA A 34 0.46 5.14 25.23
N GLY A 35 1.61 4.57 24.91
CA GLY A 35 2.09 3.30 25.46
C GLY A 35 1.33 2.04 25.03
N LYS A 36 0.32 2.16 24.14
CA LYS A 36 -0.35 1.00 23.53
C LYS A 36 0.41 0.50 22.32
N LYS A 37 0.25 -0.79 22.02
CA LYS A 37 0.90 -1.44 20.88
C LYS A 37 0.03 -1.35 19.65
N LEU A 38 0.58 -0.76 18.57
CA LEU A 38 -0.02 -0.76 17.24
C LEU A 38 0.69 -1.78 16.36
N GLY A 39 -0.04 -2.78 15.91
CA GLY A 39 0.40 -3.72 14.88
C GLY A 39 0.05 -3.20 13.48
N ILE A 40 1.02 -3.17 12.59
CA ILE A 40 0.85 -2.73 11.21
C ILE A 40 1.15 -3.90 10.28
N ILE A 41 0.14 -4.30 9.51
CA ILE A 41 0.26 -5.35 8.50
C ILE A 41 0.44 -4.68 7.14
N GLY A 42 1.66 -4.74 6.59
CA GLY A 42 2.08 -4.04 5.38
C GLY A 42 2.79 -2.72 5.66
N LEU A 43 4.10 -2.67 5.38
CA LEU A 43 4.97 -1.49 5.55
C LEU A 43 5.30 -0.84 4.19
N GLY A 44 4.32 -0.80 3.30
CA GLY A 44 4.39 -0.08 2.03
C GLY A 44 4.31 1.44 2.21
N ALA A 45 4.01 2.16 1.14
CA ALA A 45 3.97 3.64 1.11
C ALA A 45 3.03 4.26 2.17
N ILE A 46 1.94 3.59 2.52
CA ILE A 46 0.97 4.02 3.54
C ILE A 46 1.41 3.53 4.92
N GLY A 47 1.70 2.23 5.08
CA GLY A 47 2.03 1.64 6.37
C GLY A 47 3.22 2.29 7.05
N VAL A 48 4.27 2.66 6.31
CA VAL A 48 5.42 3.42 6.84
C VAL A 48 5.00 4.78 7.41
N LYS A 49 4.10 5.50 6.73
CA LYS A 49 3.60 6.80 7.23
C LYS A 49 2.76 6.64 8.49
N VAL A 50 1.91 5.61 8.53
CA VAL A 50 1.10 5.29 9.71
C VAL A 50 2.00 4.90 10.88
N ALA A 51 3.03 4.08 10.65
CA ALA A 51 4.00 3.69 11.67
C ALA A 51 4.68 4.92 12.29
N ASN A 52 5.23 5.80 11.47
CA ASN A 52 5.92 7.00 11.95
C ASN A 52 4.98 7.98 12.68
N ALA A 53 3.73 8.10 12.21
CA ALA A 53 2.73 8.91 12.88
C ALA A 53 2.36 8.34 14.26
N ALA A 54 2.22 7.02 14.37
CA ALA A 54 1.90 6.35 15.62
C ALA A 54 3.04 6.44 16.65
N VAL A 55 4.30 6.35 16.20
CA VAL A 55 5.46 6.64 17.05
C VAL A 55 5.39 8.07 17.60
N GLY A 56 5.02 9.06 16.75
CA GLY A 56 4.82 10.45 17.17
C GLY A 56 3.63 10.66 18.13
N LEU A 57 2.79 9.65 18.31
CA LEU A 57 1.69 9.62 19.29
C LEU A 57 2.04 8.75 20.53
N ASP A 58 3.32 8.48 20.74
CA ASP A 58 3.85 7.68 21.86
C ASP A 58 3.31 6.23 21.89
N MET A 59 2.95 5.65 20.75
CA MET A 59 2.61 4.23 20.66
C MET A 59 3.86 3.36 20.47
N GLU A 60 3.83 2.14 20.97
CA GLU A 60 4.81 1.09 20.63
C GLU A 60 4.37 0.44 19.30
N VAL A 61 5.16 0.63 18.24
CA VAL A 61 4.76 0.21 16.90
C VAL A 61 5.47 -1.09 16.49
N TRP A 62 4.69 -2.08 16.06
CA TRP A 62 5.14 -3.36 15.53
C TRP A 62 4.71 -3.47 14.07
N GLY A 63 5.61 -3.83 13.18
CA GLY A 63 5.32 -3.91 11.76
C GLY A 63 5.68 -5.26 11.16
N TYR A 64 4.77 -5.80 10.36
CA TYR A 64 4.94 -7.01 9.58
C TYR A 64 4.86 -6.70 8.08
N ASP A 65 5.90 -7.02 7.33
CA ASP A 65 5.90 -6.97 5.86
C ASP A 65 6.99 -7.90 5.31
N PRO A 66 6.64 -9.04 4.69
CA PRO A 66 7.61 -9.98 4.14
C PRO A 66 8.32 -9.43 2.88
N TYR A 67 7.83 -8.31 2.32
CA TYR A 67 8.36 -7.69 1.10
C TYR A 67 8.90 -6.28 1.35
N LEU A 68 9.23 -5.94 2.60
CA LEU A 68 9.74 -4.62 2.97
C LEU A 68 10.95 -4.24 2.10
N SER A 69 10.81 -3.17 1.33
CA SER A 69 11.89 -2.65 0.51
C SER A 69 12.93 -1.91 1.36
N VAL A 70 14.17 -1.85 0.86
CA VAL A 70 15.24 -1.06 1.49
C VAL A 70 14.81 0.42 1.63
N ASP A 71 14.21 0.99 0.57
CA ASP A 71 13.70 2.37 0.58
C ASP A 71 12.59 2.57 1.63
N GLY A 72 11.75 1.56 1.83
CA GLY A 72 10.72 1.56 2.88
C GLY A 72 11.35 1.52 4.27
N ALA A 73 12.30 0.62 4.48
CA ALA A 73 13.00 0.48 5.74
C ALA A 73 13.78 1.74 6.14
N LEU A 74 14.40 2.43 5.17
CA LEU A 74 15.13 3.69 5.42
C LEU A 74 14.21 4.88 5.81
N LYS A 75 12.92 4.79 5.50
CA LYS A 75 11.92 5.81 5.86
C LYS A 75 11.19 5.50 7.16
N LEU A 76 11.34 4.29 7.68
CA LEU A 76 10.70 3.84 8.90
C LEU A 76 11.45 4.37 10.12
N ASP A 77 10.72 4.81 11.13
CA ASP A 77 11.32 5.19 12.41
C ASP A 77 12.05 4.00 13.04
N ARG A 78 13.21 4.27 13.64
CA ARG A 78 14.09 3.24 14.20
C ARG A 78 13.51 2.50 15.41
N SER A 79 12.53 3.10 16.08
CA SER A 79 11.82 2.49 17.21
C SER A 79 10.78 1.46 16.79
N VAL A 80 10.41 1.40 15.50
CA VAL A 80 9.46 0.42 14.98
C VAL A 80 10.05 -0.98 15.06
N LYS A 81 9.40 -1.87 15.79
CA LYS A 81 9.79 -3.27 15.90
C LYS A 81 9.31 -4.04 14.66
N HIS A 82 10.24 -4.46 13.80
CA HIS A 82 9.92 -5.37 12.71
C HIS A 82 9.74 -6.80 13.24
N VAL A 83 8.65 -7.46 12.86
CA VAL A 83 8.37 -8.86 13.15
C VAL A 83 8.29 -9.66 11.86
N THR A 84 8.66 -10.93 11.91
CA THR A 84 8.70 -11.83 10.75
C THR A 84 7.49 -12.75 10.67
N GLU A 85 6.77 -12.89 11.79
CA GLU A 85 5.58 -13.73 11.89
C GLU A 85 4.35 -12.87 12.18
N LEU A 86 3.30 -13.04 11.39
CA LEU A 86 2.06 -12.28 11.53
C LEU A 86 1.36 -12.56 12.87
N ASP A 87 1.51 -13.77 13.40
CA ASP A 87 0.97 -14.16 14.70
C ASP A 87 1.54 -13.33 15.85
N GLU A 88 2.76 -12.78 15.70
CA GLU A 88 3.31 -11.87 16.72
C GLU A 88 2.50 -10.56 16.81
N ILE A 89 2.02 -10.05 15.66
CA ILE A 89 1.12 -8.89 15.62
C ILE A 89 -0.18 -9.24 16.35
N PHE A 90 -0.80 -10.36 16.00
CA PHE A 90 -2.08 -10.76 16.59
C PHE A 90 -2.00 -10.93 18.10
N ALA A 91 -1.01 -11.64 18.59
CA ALA A 91 -0.88 -11.97 20.00
C ALA A 91 -0.52 -10.78 20.89
N ASN A 92 0.12 -9.74 20.37
CA ASN A 92 0.74 -8.72 21.22
C ASN A 92 0.13 -7.31 21.07
N CYS A 93 -0.57 -6.99 19.98
CA CYS A 93 -0.99 -5.64 19.72
C CYS A 93 -2.38 -5.31 20.25
N ASP A 94 -2.55 -4.09 20.76
CA ASP A 94 -3.82 -3.56 21.27
C ASP A 94 -4.67 -2.95 20.14
N TYR A 95 -3.99 -2.49 19.08
CA TYR A 95 -4.56 -1.99 17.83
C TYR A 95 -3.89 -2.70 16.68
N ILE A 96 -4.66 -3.03 15.64
CA ILE A 96 -4.14 -3.66 14.42
C ILE A 96 -4.68 -2.88 13.23
N THR A 97 -3.78 -2.46 12.33
CA THR A 97 -4.15 -1.79 11.07
C THR A 97 -3.53 -2.52 9.89
N ILE A 98 -4.28 -2.62 8.79
CA ILE A 98 -3.87 -3.39 7.61
C ILE A 98 -3.70 -2.49 6.39
N HIS A 99 -2.57 -2.62 5.68
CA HIS A 99 -2.15 -1.80 4.54
C HIS A 99 -1.54 -2.63 3.40
N VAL A 100 -2.09 -3.81 3.15
CA VAL A 100 -1.66 -4.70 2.05
C VAL A 100 -2.63 -4.62 0.88
N PRO A 101 -2.18 -4.87 -0.37
CA PRO A 101 -3.08 -5.02 -1.50
C PRO A 101 -3.93 -6.28 -1.35
N LEU A 102 -5.13 -6.28 -1.94
CA LEU A 102 -5.95 -7.47 -2.03
C LEU A 102 -5.44 -8.39 -3.15
N ASN A 103 -5.13 -9.62 -2.80
CA ASN A 103 -4.79 -10.71 -3.71
C ASN A 103 -5.19 -12.05 -3.08
N ALA A 104 -4.86 -13.18 -3.72
CA ALA A 104 -5.21 -14.50 -3.22
C ALA A 104 -4.60 -14.81 -1.84
N ASP A 105 -3.38 -14.32 -1.57
CA ASP A 105 -2.65 -14.59 -0.33
C ASP A 105 -3.08 -13.66 0.82
N THR A 106 -3.61 -12.47 0.50
CA THR A 106 -3.99 -11.46 1.50
C THR A 106 -5.48 -11.42 1.80
N LYS A 107 -6.31 -12.09 0.98
CA LYS A 107 -7.73 -12.21 1.24
C LYS A 107 -7.97 -12.87 2.60
N ASN A 108 -8.87 -12.29 3.40
CA ASN A 108 -9.18 -12.76 4.76
C ASN A 108 -7.93 -12.87 5.67
N THR A 109 -6.95 -11.99 5.50
CA THR A 109 -5.82 -11.90 6.46
C THR A 109 -6.32 -11.77 7.90
N ILE A 110 -7.41 -11.04 8.11
CA ILE A 110 -8.14 -10.99 9.39
C ILE A 110 -9.29 -12.00 9.31
N SER A 111 -8.97 -13.27 9.49
CA SER A 111 -9.92 -14.40 9.52
C SER A 111 -10.42 -14.68 10.93
N ALA A 112 -11.33 -15.65 11.08
CA ALA A 112 -11.77 -16.11 12.38
C ALA A 112 -10.60 -16.64 13.23
N GLU A 113 -9.69 -17.44 12.62
CA GLU A 113 -8.51 -17.97 13.31
C GLU A 113 -7.53 -16.85 13.71
N ALA A 114 -7.37 -15.83 12.87
CA ALA A 114 -6.55 -14.67 13.20
C ALA A 114 -7.14 -13.90 14.40
N ILE A 115 -8.45 -13.70 14.42
CA ILE A 115 -9.16 -13.01 15.51
C ILE A 115 -9.02 -13.78 16.83
N GLU A 116 -9.11 -15.10 16.81
CA GLU A 116 -8.92 -15.92 18.01
C GLU A 116 -7.54 -15.73 18.65
N LYS A 117 -6.49 -15.54 17.83
CA LYS A 117 -5.12 -15.29 18.30
C LYS A 117 -4.91 -13.88 18.84
N MET A 118 -5.81 -12.94 18.56
CA MET A 118 -5.69 -11.55 18.98
C MET A 118 -5.93 -11.41 20.49
N LYS A 119 -5.47 -10.31 21.06
CA LYS A 119 -5.78 -9.93 22.43
C LYS A 119 -7.28 -9.66 22.59
N ASP A 120 -7.83 -9.99 23.75
CA ASP A 120 -9.19 -9.59 24.09
C ASP A 120 -9.29 -8.06 24.17
N GLY A 121 -10.33 -7.52 23.54
CA GLY A 121 -10.52 -6.08 23.48
C GLY A 121 -9.64 -5.37 22.46
N VAL A 122 -9.01 -6.08 21.51
CA VAL A 122 -8.26 -5.50 20.39
C VAL A 122 -9.14 -4.56 19.56
N ARG A 123 -8.51 -3.60 18.91
CA ARG A 123 -9.18 -2.72 17.93
C ARG A 123 -8.59 -2.93 16.57
N VAL A 124 -9.45 -3.13 15.57
CA VAL A 124 -9.05 -3.42 14.19
C VAL A 124 -9.41 -2.25 13.28
N ILE A 125 -8.46 -1.83 12.45
CA ILE A 125 -8.62 -0.73 11.50
C ILE A 125 -8.32 -1.25 10.10
N ASN A 126 -9.32 -1.20 9.21
CA ASN A 126 -9.18 -1.58 7.81
C ASN A 126 -9.60 -0.43 6.90
N LEU A 127 -8.64 0.33 6.41
CA LEU A 127 -8.82 1.38 5.41
C LEU A 127 -8.07 1.02 4.11
N ALA A 128 -7.93 -0.29 3.81
CA ALA A 128 -7.21 -0.78 2.65
C ALA A 128 -8.14 -1.45 1.63
N ARG A 129 -8.71 -2.62 1.94
CA ARG A 129 -9.70 -3.32 1.10
C ARG A 129 -10.63 -4.17 1.97
N GLY A 130 -11.91 -4.19 1.64
CA GLY A 130 -12.95 -4.87 2.43
C GLY A 130 -12.65 -6.35 2.65
N GLU A 131 -12.28 -7.06 1.59
CA GLU A 131 -12.07 -8.52 1.60
C GLU A 131 -10.81 -8.98 2.34
N LEU A 132 -10.02 -8.07 2.89
CA LEU A 132 -8.92 -8.39 3.79
C LEU A 132 -9.42 -8.87 5.17
N VAL A 133 -10.68 -8.60 5.49
CA VAL A 133 -11.34 -8.96 6.75
C VAL A 133 -12.53 -9.87 6.45
N ASP A 134 -12.62 -10.98 7.16
CA ASP A 134 -13.85 -11.78 7.22
C ASP A 134 -14.91 -11.02 8.03
N THR A 135 -15.86 -10.38 7.33
CA THR A 135 -16.88 -9.52 7.95
C THR A 135 -17.79 -10.27 8.91
N LYS A 136 -18.10 -11.55 8.62
CA LYS A 136 -18.94 -12.38 9.48
C LYS A 136 -18.21 -12.78 10.77
N ALA A 137 -16.93 -13.11 10.67
CA ALA A 137 -16.11 -13.40 11.83
C ALA A 137 -15.89 -12.13 12.68
N MET A 138 -15.67 -10.98 12.02
CA MET A 138 -15.53 -9.69 12.69
C MET A 138 -16.80 -9.29 13.44
N ALA A 139 -17.99 -9.42 12.84
CA ALA A 139 -19.26 -9.12 13.49
C ALA A 139 -19.43 -9.95 14.78
N LYS A 140 -19.22 -11.27 14.72
CA LYS A 140 -19.27 -12.14 15.90
C LYS A 140 -18.25 -11.73 16.99
N ALA A 141 -17.06 -11.31 16.56
CA ALA A 141 -16.02 -10.88 17.49
C ALA A 141 -16.36 -9.55 18.18
N LEU A 142 -17.05 -8.65 17.47
CA LEU A 142 -17.57 -7.41 18.03
C LEU A 142 -18.71 -7.67 19.03
N GLU A 143 -19.64 -8.57 18.70
CA GLU A 143 -20.73 -8.99 19.60
C GLU A 143 -20.21 -9.64 20.90
N SER A 144 -19.18 -10.48 20.81
CA SER A 144 -18.60 -11.16 21.96
C SER A 144 -17.68 -10.27 22.79
N GLY A 145 -17.27 -9.10 22.28
CA GLY A 145 -16.29 -8.22 22.91
C GLY A 145 -14.83 -8.67 22.71
N LYS A 146 -14.56 -9.74 21.96
CA LYS A 146 -13.20 -10.15 21.58
C LYS A 146 -12.50 -9.02 20.84
N VAL A 147 -13.21 -8.36 19.92
CA VAL A 147 -12.83 -7.11 19.29
C VAL A 147 -13.64 -5.97 19.91
N ALA A 148 -12.97 -5.03 20.56
CA ALA A 148 -13.65 -3.91 21.23
C ALA A 148 -14.21 -2.88 20.24
N ALA A 149 -13.56 -2.70 19.11
CA ALA A 149 -14.05 -1.81 18.03
C ALA A 149 -13.42 -2.18 16.69
N CYS A 150 -14.17 -1.95 15.61
CA CYS A 150 -13.68 -2.03 14.25
C CYS A 150 -13.91 -0.70 13.53
N VAL A 151 -12.90 -0.23 12.80
CA VAL A 151 -13.00 0.94 11.90
C VAL A 151 -12.77 0.47 10.48
N SER A 152 -13.70 0.77 9.58
CA SER A 152 -13.56 0.42 8.16
C SER A 152 -14.19 1.49 7.27
N ASP A 153 -13.66 1.68 6.08
CA ASP A 153 -14.29 2.46 5.02
C ASP A 153 -14.92 1.56 3.93
N PHE A 154 -15.17 0.30 4.29
CA PHE A 154 -15.91 -0.68 3.49
C PHE A 154 -17.14 -1.14 4.27
N ALA A 155 -18.31 -0.68 3.83
CA ALA A 155 -19.56 -1.05 4.46
C ALA A 155 -19.97 -2.48 4.09
N SER A 156 -20.51 -3.22 5.07
CA SER A 156 -21.25 -4.46 4.88
C SER A 156 -22.39 -4.53 5.89
N ASP A 157 -23.45 -5.25 5.56
CA ASP A 157 -24.62 -5.33 6.43
C ASP A 157 -24.24 -5.84 7.83
N GLU A 158 -23.37 -6.87 7.89
CA GLU A 158 -22.95 -7.48 9.15
C GLU A 158 -22.21 -6.50 10.07
N ILE A 159 -21.42 -5.59 9.47
CA ILE A 159 -20.62 -4.60 10.24
C ILE A 159 -21.50 -3.40 10.62
N LEU A 160 -22.42 -2.98 9.75
CA LEU A 160 -23.31 -1.84 10.03
C LEU A 160 -24.29 -2.12 11.19
N GLU A 161 -24.59 -3.38 11.47
CA GLU A 161 -25.43 -3.79 12.59
C GLU A 161 -24.70 -3.66 13.96
N GLN A 162 -23.37 -3.47 13.96
CA GLN A 162 -22.57 -3.46 15.17
C GLN A 162 -22.42 -2.05 15.75
N GLU A 163 -22.80 -1.84 17.03
CA GLU A 163 -22.72 -0.54 17.70
C GLU A 163 -21.27 -0.04 17.88
N ASN A 164 -20.33 -0.97 18.03
CA ASN A 164 -18.89 -0.70 18.22
C ASN A 164 -18.09 -0.72 16.92
N ALA A 165 -18.77 -0.75 15.77
CA ALA A 165 -18.17 -0.52 14.47
C ALA A 165 -18.31 0.94 14.02
N ILE A 166 -17.25 1.48 13.45
CA ILE A 166 -17.23 2.80 12.83
C ILE A 166 -16.99 2.59 11.34
N THR A 167 -18.06 2.74 10.55
CA THR A 167 -17.97 2.65 9.09
C THR A 167 -17.97 4.05 8.49
N LEU A 168 -16.98 4.33 7.66
CA LEU A 168 -16.77 5.60 6.98
C LEU A 168 -17.02 5.44 5.48
N PRO A 169 -17.37 6.51 4.77
CA PRO A 169 -17.28 6.51 3.31
C PRO A 169 -15.83 6.33 2.87
N HIS A 170 -15.61 5.60 1.77
CA HIS A 170 -14.27 5.39 1.20
C HIS A 170 -13.78 6.68 0.52
N LEU A 171 -13.26 7.61 1.31
CA LEU A 171 -12.78 8.93 0.87
C LEU A 171 -11.25 9.04 0.82
N GLY A 172 -10.54 7.95 0.97
CA GLY A 172 -9.09 7.92 0.85
C GLY A 172 -8.67 8.44 -0.54
N ALA A 173 -7.80 9.46 -0.57
CA ALA A 173 -7.36 10.15 -1.79
C ALA A 173 -8.45 10.91 -2.59
N SER A 174 -9.65 11.11 -2.04
CA SER A 174 -10.73 11.88 -2.67
C SER A 174 -10.72 13.33 -2.21
N THR A 175 -9.56 13.98 -2.29
CA THR A 175 -9.42 15.42 -2.05
C THR A 175 -8.93 16.12 -3.32
N PRO A 176 -9.25 17.42 -3.55
CA PRO A 176 -8.74 18.16 -4.69
C PRO A 176 -7.21 18.09 -4.82
N GLU A 177 -6.49 18.19 -3.71
CA GLU A 177 -5.03 18.11 -3.68
C GLU A 177 -4.52 16.73 -4.10
N SER A 178 -5.23 15.65 -3.72
CA SER A 178 -4.88 14.29 -4.12
C SER A 178 -5.09 14.07 -5.62
N GLU A 179 -6.18 14.57 -6.17
CA GLU A 179 -6.48 14.50 -7.61
C GLU A 179 -5.44 15.27 -8.41
N ASP A 180 -5.09 16.49 -8.01
CA ASP A 180 -4.03 17.29 -8.61
C ASP A 180 -2.67 16.59 -8.55
N ASN A 181 -2.34 15.99 -7.41
CA ASN A 181 -1.07 15.27 -7.25
C ASN A 181 -1.03 14.00 -8.09
N CYS A 182 -2.14 13.27 -8.21
CA CYS A 182 -2.25 12.12 -9.10
C CYS A 182 -2.04 12.52 -10.57
N ALA A 183 -2.68 13.61 -11.01
CA ALA A 183 -2.52 14.13 -12.37
C ALA A 183 -1.05 14.53 -12.65
N LYS A 184 -0.42 15.29 -11.74
CA LYS A 184 0.99 15.70 -11.85
C LYS A 184 1.92 14.48 -11.89
N MET A 185 1.68 13.49 -11.05
CA MET A 185 2.48 12.27 -11.01
C MET A 185 2.33 11.46 -12.29
N ALA A 186 1.10 11.30 -12.79
CA ALA A 186 0.84 10.60 -14.06
C ALA A 186 1.56 11.27 -15.24
N VAL A 187 1.50 12.60 -15.34
CA VAL A 187 2.23 13.36 -16.35
C VAL A 187 3.73 13.15 -16.22
N TYR A 188 4.28 13.25 -15.00
CA TYR A 188 5.70 13.03 -14.76
C TYR A 188 6.15 11.61 -15.17
N GLU A 189 5.40 10.58 -14.80
CA GLU A 189 5.74 9.19 -15.12
C GLU A 189 5.66 8.90 -16.61
N ILE A 190 4.64 9.44 -17.29
CA ILE A 190 4.51 9.33 -18.75
C ILE A 190 5.66 10.05 -19.46
N THR A 191 6.02 11.26 -19.00
CA THR A 191 7.14 12.03 -19.57
C THR A 191 8.47 11.28 -19.36
N GLU A 192 8.75 10.76 -18.16
CA GLU A 192 9.95 9.95 -17.91
C GLU A 192 10.00 8.70 -18.80
N TYR A 193 8.86 8.07 -19.06
CA TYR A 193 8.79 6.94 -19.99
C TYR A 193 9.02 7.37 -21.44
N LEU A 194 8.36 8.42 -21.89
CA LEU A 194 8.45 8.86 -23.29
C LEU A 194 9.82 9.44 -23.63
N GLU A 195 10.39 10.25 -22.76
CA GLU A 195 11.64 10.97 -23.02
C GLU A 195 12.90 10.22 -22.61
N LYS A 196 12.79 9.32 -21.62
CA LYS A 196 13.96 8.62 -21.06
C LYS A 196 13.83 7.10 -21.02
N GLY A 197 12.68 6.55 -21.38
CA GLY A 197 12.41 5.12 -21.26
C GLY A 197 12.28 4.61 -19.82
N THR A 198 12.24 5.51 -18.81
CA THR A 198 12.15 5.11 -17.41
C THR A 198 10.75 4.62 -17.06
N ILE A 199 10.61 3.42 -16.50
CA ILE A 199 9.34 2.91 -15.96
C ILE A 199 9.34 3.03 -14.45
N ARG A 200 8.31 3.69 -13.90
CA ARG A 200 8.03 3.81 -12.46
C ARG A 200 6.59 3.48 -12.17
N ASN A 201 6.33 2.86 -11.03
CA ASN A 201 5.01 2.57 -10.46
C ASN A 201 4.03 1.86 -11.43
N SER A 202 4.54 1.22 -12.48
CA SER A 202 3.70 0.51 -13.44
C SER A 202 3.06 -0.73 -12.78
N VAL A 203 1.77 -0.90 -13.03
CA VAL A 203 1.04 -2.11 -12.60
C VAL A 203 1.50 -3.32 -13.40
N ASN A 204 1.79 -3.16 -14.69
CA ASN A 204 2.07 -4.26 -15.62
C ASN A 204 3.55 -4.57 -15.79
N PHE A 205 4.40 -3.55 -15.70
CA PHE A 205 5.83 -3.69 -15.98
C PHE A 205 6.69 -3.47 -14.73
N PRO A 206 7.91 -4.00 -14.71
CA PRO A 206 8.84 -3.76 -13.61
C PRO A 206 9.34 -2.30 -13.63
N ASN A 207 9.65 -1.76 -12.45
CA ASN A 207 10.36 -0.50 -12.39
C ASN A 207 11.77 -0.68 -12.95
N LEU A 208 12.13 0.15 -13.92
CA LEU A 208 13.47 0.18 -14.50
C LEU A 208 13.88 1.63 -14.79
N LYS A 209 14.99 2.04 -14.20
CA LYS A 209 15.65 3.32 -14.49
C LYS A 209 17.11 3.04 -14.84
N VAL A 210 17.50 3.44 -16.03
CA VAL A 210 18.89 3.56 -16.47
C VAL A 210 19.17 5.04 -16.63
N PRO A 211 20.22 5.62 -16.00
CA PRO A 211 20.58 7.02 -16.19
C PRO A 211 20.65 7.35 -17.69
N TYR A 212 20.09 8.49 -18.09
CA TYR A 212 20.08 8.92 -19.50
C TYR A 212 20.68 10.31 -19.59
N GLU A 213 21.83 10.39 -20.21
CA GLU A 213 22.61 11.62 -20.40
C GLU A 213 22.54 12.15 -21.85
N GLY A 214 21.63 11.59 -22.64
CA GLY A 214 21.54 11.81 -24.08
C GLY A 214 22.23 10.69 -24.89
N GLY A 215 22.12 10.73 -26.20
CA GLY A 215 22.63 9.68 -27.07
C GLY A 215 21.52 8.80 -27.65
N TYR A 216 21.85 7.59 -28.02
CA TYR A 216 20.91 6.67 -28.68
C TYR A 216 20.46 5.59 -27.69
N ARG A 217 19.16 5.52 -27.45
CA ARG A 217 18.56 4.57 -26.53
C ARG A 217 17.50 3.72 -27.22
N ILE A 218 17.58 2.41 -27.02
CA ILE A 218 16.59 1.45 -27.48
C ILE A 218 15.82 0.92 -26.26
N CYS A 219 14.51 1.07 -26.28
CA CYS A 219 13.60 0.59 -25.24
C CYS A 219 12.74 -0.54 -25.79
N MET A 220 12.76 -1.69 -25.13
CA MET A 220 12.11 -2.91 -25.62
C MET A 220 11.21 -3.53 -24.57
N ILE A 221 9.99 -3.85 -24.96
CA ILE A 221 9.06 -4.68 -24.18
C ILE A 221 9.04 -6.06 -24.82
N HIS A 222 9.22 -7.10 -24.04
CA HIS A 222 9.25 -8.46 -24.54
C HIS A 222 8.75 -9.48 -23.51
N LYS A 223 8.48 -10.70 -23.95
CA LYS A 223 8.19 -11.82 -23.06
C LYS A 223 9.42 -12.20 -22.23
N ASN A 224 9.19 -12.64 -21.01
CA ASN A 224 10.22 -13.14 -20.12
C ASN A 224 10.49 -14.61 -20.42
N ILE A 225 11.21 -14.88 -21.49
CA ILE A 225 11.54 -16.25 -21.97
C ILE A 225 13.06 -16.45 -22.04
N PRO A 226 13.55 -17.71 -22.01
CA PRO A 226 14.96 -18.02 -22.09
C PRO A 226 15.63 -17.44 -23.35
N ASN A 227 16.92 -17.10 -23.26
CA ASN A 227 17.77 -16.58 -24.32
C ASN A 227 17.40 -15.20 -24.90
N MET A 228 16.32 -14.54 -24.43
CA MET A 228 15.87 -13.25 -24.96
C MET A 228 16.99 -12.20 -24.94
N ILE A 229 17.71 -12.06 -23.85
CA ILE A 229 18.80 -11.08 -23.73
C ILE A 229 19.94 -11.38 -24.71
N ALA A 230 20.29 -12.64 -24.90
CA ALA A 230 21.34 -13.03 -25.88
C ALA A 230 20.90 -12.67 -27.31
N SER A 231 19.63 -12.93 -27.67
CA SER A 231 19.08 -12.57 -28.97
C SER A 231 19.08 -11.05 -29.19
N ILE A 232 18.64 -10.27 -28.17
CA ILE A 232 18.64 -8.81 -28.22
C ILE A 232 20.05 -8.27 -28.43
N THR A 233 21.02 -8.68 -27.60
CA THR A 233 22.40 -8.15 -27.69
C THR A 233 23.09 -8.55 -29.00
N SER A 234 22.77 -9.71 -29.56
CA SER A 234 23.27 -10.13 -30.87
C SER A 234 22.72 -9.29 -32.01
N ALA A 235 21.46 -8.84 -31.93
CA ALA A 235 20.83 -8.03 -32.96
C ALA A 235 21.22 -6.54 -32.93
N VAL A 236 21.63 -6.02 -31.78
CA VAL A 236 22.03 -4.60 -31.62
C VAL A 236 23.25 -4.23 -32.47
N ARG A 237 24.24 -5.10 -32.63
CA ARG A 237 25.41 -4.97 -33.52
C ARG A 237 26.28 -3.70 -33.40
N CYS A 238 26.03 -2.86 -32.40
CA CYS A 238 26.86 -1.71 -32.09
C CYS A 238 27.33 -1.79 -30.62
N ASN A 239 28.28 -0.93 -30.26
CA ASN A 239 28.77 -0.92 -28.89
C ASN A 239 27.63 -0.53 -27.92
N ILE A 240 27.47 -1.35 -26.87
CA ILE A 240 26.49 -1.12 -25.80
C ILE A 240 27.22 -0.38 -24.68
N GLU A 241 26.78 0.82 -24.36
CA GLU A 241 27.35 1.64 -23.28
C GLU A 241 26.69 1.36 -21.93
N ASN A 242 25.36 1.25 -21.94
CA ASN A 242 24.59 0.89 -20.76
C ASN A 242 23.48 -0.10 -21.11
N MET A 243 23.14 -0.95 -20.19
CA MET A 243 22.05 -1.89 -20.33
C MET A 243 21.33 -2.11 -19.01
N GLY A 244 20.02 -2.11 -19.04
CA GLY A 244 19.16 -2.50 -17.95
C GLY A 244 18.07 -3.46 -18.42
N ASN A 245 17.85 -4.53 -17.66
CA ASN A 245 16.74 -5.45 -17.89
C ASN A 245 16.07 -5.79 -16.57
N ARG A 246 14.75 -5.81 -16.57
CA ARG A 246 13.95 -6.33 -15.45
C ARG A 246 12.70 -7.02 -15.94
N SER A 247 12.30 -8.07 -15.24
CA SER A 247 11.06 -8.80 -15.52
C SER A 247 10.04 -8.65 -14.38
N LYS A 248 8.76 -8.82 -14.74
CA LYS A 248 7.64 -8.92 -13.82
C LYS A 248 6.62 -9.90 -14.41
N GLY A 249 6.53 -11.10 -13.84
CA GLY A 249 5.73 -12.18 -14.40
C GLY A 249 6.20 -12.56 -15.81
N ASP A 250 5.27 -12.57 -16.76
CA ASP A 250 5.50 -13.01 -18.13
C ASP A 250 6.17 -11.97 -19.03
N TYR A 251 6.37 -10.75 -18.53
CA TYR A 251 6.91 -9.64 -19.31
C TYR A 251 8.21 -9.13 -18.74
N ALA A 252 9.08 -8.64 -19.63
CA ALA A 252 10.30 -7.95 -19.28
C ALA A 252 10.41 -6.64 -20.06
N TYR A 253 11.18 -5.73 -19.49
CA TYR A 253 11.54 -4.47 -20.11
C TYR A 253 13.05 -4.33 -20.15
N THR A 254 13.58 -4.01 -21.32
CA THR A 254 15.02 -3.82 -21.55
C THR A 254 15.26 -2.42 -22.10
N ILE A 255 16.27 -1.74 -21.54
CA ILE A 255 16.83 -0.50 -22.05
C ILE A 255 18.28 -0.79 -22.46
N ILE A 256 18.68 -0.33 -23.64
CA ILE A 256 20.06 -0.37 -24.12
C ILE A 256 20.43 1.01 -24.62
N ASP A 257 21.54 1.55 -24.15
CA ASP A 257 22.18 2.75 -24.68
C ASP A 257 23.32 2.32 -25.60
N THR A 258 23.41 2.94 -26.77
CA THR A 258 24.39 2.59 -27.80
C THR A 258 25.25 3.80 -28.18
N ALA A 259 26.53 3.55 -28.54
CA ALA A 259 27.45 4.60 -28.95
C ALA A 259 27.06 5.24 -30.29
N GLU A 260 26.33 4.51 -31.14
CA GLU A 260 25.93 4.93 -32.46
C GLU A 260 24.43 4.74 -32.68
N ALA A 261 23.85 5.50 -33.61
CA ALA A 261 22.44 5.35 -33.97
C ALA A 261 22.16 3.93 -34.47
N PRO A 262 21.15 3.22 -33.93
CA PRO A 262 20.75 1.94 -34.48
C PRO A 262 20.23 2.13 -35.89
N THR A 263 20.65 1.26 -36.82
CA THR A 263 20.12 1.28 -38.17
C THR A 263 18.71 0.68 -38.22
N GLU A 264 17.90 1.03 -39.25
CA GLU A 264 16.57 0.45 -39.39
C GLU A 264 16.65 -1.10 -39.54
N ALA A 265 17.67 -1.61 -40.21
CA ALA A 265 17.90 -3.05 -40.29
C ALA A 265 18.13 -3.71 -38.90
N ASN A 266 18.85 -3.04 -37.99
CA ASN A 266 19.00 -3.54 -36.60
C ASN A 266 17.66 -3.50 -35.84
N LEU A 267 16.85 -2.45 -36.03
CA LEU A 267 15.55 -2.34 -35.38
C LEU A 267 14.57 -3.40 -35.94
N ASP A 268 14.63 -3.73 -37.20
CA ASP A 268 13.81 -4.80 -37.79
C ASP A 268 14.24 -6.18 -37.31
N GLU A 269 15.54 -6.44 -37.14
CA GLU A 269 16.03 -7.66 -36.53
C GLU A 269 15.53 -7.79 -35.07
N LEU A 270 15.56 -6.70 -34.30
CA LEU A 270 15.03 -6.68 -32.94
C LEU A 270 13.53 -6.94 -32.90
N ARG A 271 12.76 -6.33 -33.80
CA ARG A 271 11.31 -6.54 -33.92
C ARG A 271 10.95 -7.96 -34.34
N ALA A 272 11.82 -8.64 -35.07
CA ALA A 272 11.62 -10.01 -35.53
C ALA A 272 11.94 -11.09 -34.47
N ILE A 273 12.54 -10.74 -33.35
CA ILE A 273 12.86 -11.70 -32.26
C ILE A 273 11.56 -12.29 -31.72
N GLU A 274 11.48 -13.60 -31.66
CA GLU A 274 10.33 -14.30 -31.06
C GLU A 274 10.10 -13.82 -29.61
N GLY A 275 8.87 -13.38 -29.33
CA GLY A 275 8.52 -12.83 -28.01
C GLY A 275 8.78 -11.32 -27.84
N MET A 276 9.33 -10.64 -28.83
CA MET A 276 9.39 -9.18 -28.85
C MET A 276 7.98 -8.60 -29.04
N ILE A 277 7.65 -7.58 -28.26
CA ILE A 277 6.32 -6.93 -28.26
C ILE A 277 6.44 -5.52 -28.81
N SER A 278 7.45 -4.78 -28.41
CA SER A 278 7.66 -3.40 -28.82
C SER A 278 9.14 -3.04 -28.82
N VAL A 279 9.57 -2.30 -29.83
CA VAL A 279 10.91 -1.71 -29.95
C VAL A 279 10.73 -0.22 -30.23
N ARG A 280 11.30 0.62 -29.41
CA ARG A 280 11.23 2.08 -29.52
C ARG A 280 12.61 2.69 -29.29
N THR A 281 12.95 3.71 -30.06
CA THR A 281 14.16 4.52 -29.90
C THR A 281 13.84 5.88 -29.27
N ILE A 282 14.79 6.40 -28.54
CA ILE A 282 14.79 7.76 -27.94
C ILE A 282 16.06 8.45 -28.39
#